data_3289e29bd248b8e318787d2cb96773bc
#
_entry.id   3289e29bd248b8e318787d2cb96773bc
#
_cell.length_a   1.000
_cell.length_b   1.000
_cell.length_c   1.000
_cell.angle_alpha   90.00
_cell.angle_beta   90.00
_cell.angle_gamma   90.00
#
_symmetry.space_group_name_H-M   'P 1'
#
loop_
_entity.id
_entity.type
_entity.pdbx_description
1 polymer ?
#
loop_
_entity_poly.entity_id
_entity_poly.type
_entity_poly.pdbx_seq_one_letter_code
_entity_poly.pdbx_strand_id
1 'polypeptide(L)'
;MNAIDLNGRVAVITGGARGIGFAVAERFIASGARVVIWDIDPETTKVAAAKLGGNTLGIVADLTQEGAVTAATQSTLEAFSRIDILINSAGITGPNMKTWEYTPADFRKVIEVDLIAPYLVCRSVVPHMIKAGYGRIVNIASVAGKEGNPNAPAYSAAKAGLIGLTKSLGKELATTGVACNCITPAAAQTEMFSQMSAEHISYMKSKIPMNRFVLVEEIAAMIAWLSSEECSFTTAGVFDISGGRATY
;
A
#
# COMPACT_ATOMS: atom_id res chain seq x y z
N MET A 1 8.44 18.60 10.96
CA MET A 1 7.90 17.24 10.71
C MET A 1 8.09 16.44 11.97
N ASN A 2 7.06 15.72 12.46
CA ASN A 2 7.21 14.87 13.65
C ASN A 2 8.22 13.76 13.35
N ALA A 3 9.11 13.50 14.30
CA ALA A 3 10.07 12.41 14.20
C ALA A 3 9.34 11.09 14.53
N ILE A 4 9.26 10.20 13.57
CA ILE A 4 8.87 8.80 13.78
C ILE A 4 10.15 7.98 13.69
N ASP A 5 10.45 7.19 14.72
CA ASP A 5 11.66 6.37 14.75
C ASP A 5 11.39 5.00 14.13
N LEU A 6 12.08 4.72 13.04
CA LEU A 6 12.11 3.43 12.35
C LEU A 6 13.55 2.89 12.26
N ASN A 7 14.47 3.38 13.10
CA ASN A 7 15.87 2.96 13.06
C ASN A 7 16.03 1.44 13.20
N GLY A 8 16.86 0.88 12.33
CA GLY A 8 17.14 -0.55 12.30
C GLY A 8 16.02 -1.43 11.75
N ARG A 9 14.85 -0.87 11.41
CA ARG A 9 13.75 -1.61 10.77
C ARG A 9 14.00 -1.81 9.29
N VAL A 10 13.55 -2.94 8.78
CA VAL A 10 13.55 -3.29 7.34
C VAL A 10 12.11 -3.24 6.84
N ALA A 11 11.85 -2.37 5.88
CA ALA A 11 10.53 -2.15 5.31
C ALA A 11 10.47 -2.62 3.86
N VAL A 12 9.55 -3.52 3.56
CA VAL A 12 9.16 -3.89 2.19
C VAL A 12 7.99 -3.02 1.75
N ILE A 13 8.11 -2.39 0.58
CA ILE A 13 7.07 -1.54 -0.01
C ILE A 13 6.77 -2.04 -1.42
N THR A 14 5.59 -2.60 -1.63
CA THR A 14 5.15 -3.03 -2.96
C THR A 14 4.65 -1.83 -3.76
N GLY A 15 4.91 -1.81 -5.09
CA GLY A 15 4.64 -0.62 -5.90
C GLY A 15 5.44 0.61 -5.44
N GLY A 16 6.66 0.37 -4.91
CA GLY A 16 7.49 1.39 -4.28
C GLY A 16 8.24 2.29 -5.25
N ALA A 17 8.18 2.03 -6.56
CA ALA A 17 8.94 2.79 -7.54
C ALA A 17 8.32 4.15 -7.89
N ARG A 18 7.06 4.42 -7.54
CA ARG A 18 6.34 5.67 -7.86
C ARG A 18 5.19 5.97 -6.89
N GLY A 19 4.65 7.20 -7.02
CA GLY A 19 3.43 7.63 -6.34
C GLY A 19 3.48 7.49 -4.81
N ILE A 20 2.43 6.91 -4.22
CA ILE A 20 2.31 6.75 -2.76
C ILE A 20 3.43 5.86 -2.22
N GLY A 21 3.73 4.73 -2.88
CA GLY A 21 4.77 3.82 -2.43
C GLY A 21 6.15 4.47 -2.37
N PHE A 22 6.48 5.30 -3.36
CA PHE A 22 7.74 6.05 -3.38
C PHE A 22 7.81 7.09 -2.25
N ALA A 23 6.74 7.86 -2.03
CA ALA A 23 6.67 8.83 -0.92
C ALA A 23 6.78 8.16 0.46
N VAL A 24 6.21 6.95 0.61
CA VAL A 24 6.39 6.13 1.82
C VAL A 24 7.84 5.71 1.97
N ALA A 25 8.51 5.29 0.89
CA ALA A 25 9.92 4.93 0.91
C ALA A 25 10.80 6.11 1.35
N GLU A 26 10.62 7.30 0.78
CA GLU A 26 11.31 8.53 1.18
C GLU A 26 11.08 8.85 2.67
N ARG A 27 9.84 8.75 3.14
CA ARG A 27 9.49 8.99 4.54
C ARG A 27 10.16 7.99 5.47
N PHE A 28 10.20 6.71 5.11
CA PHE A 28 10.79 5.65 5.91
C PHE A 28 12.30 5.78 6.03
N ILE A 29 12.98 6.13 4.92
CA ILE A 29 14.41 6.42 4.93
C ILE A 29 14.71 7.62 5.84
N ALA A 30 13.92 8.69 5.73
CA ALA A 30 14.06 9.87 6.63
C ALA A 30 13.78 9.53 8.10
N SER A 31 13.09 8.42 8.38
CA SER A 31 12.81 7.87 9.70
C SER A 31 13.82 6.80 10.15
N GLY A 32 14.89 6.54 9.38
CA GLY A 32 15.99 5.63 9.72
C GLY A 32 15.79 4.16 9.29
N ALA A 33 14.73 3.83 8.57
CA ALA A 33 14.52 2.47 8.06
C ALA A 33 15.43 2.15 6.86
N ARG A 34 15.73 0.87 6.70
CA ARG A 34 16.22 0.30 5.44
C ARG A 34 15.01 -0.10 4.60
N VAL A 35 15.00 0.29 3.33
CA VAL A 35 13.83 0.12 2.46
C VAL A 35 14.13 -0.86 1.35
N VAL A 36 13.18 -1.75 1.09
CA VAL A 36 13.16 -2.64 -0.09
C VAL A 36 11.91 -2.32 -0.89
N ILE A 37 12.08 -1.85 -2.10
CA ILE A 37 10.95 -1.63 -3.02
C ILE A 37 10.78 -2.84 -3.93
N TRP A 38 9.56 -3.37 -3.99
CA TRP A 38 9.17 -4.40 -4.95
C TRP A 38 8.26 -3.80 -6.00
N ASP A 39 8.66 -3.85 -7.25
CA ASP A 39 7.86 -3.32 -8.35
C ASP A 39 7.96 -4.22 -9.58
N ILE A 40 7.00 -4.13 -10.50
CA ILE A 40 6.98 -4.99 -11.71
C ILE A 40 7.89 -4.45 -12.82
N ASP A 41 8.13 -3.13 -12.84
CA ASP A 41 8.89 -2.48 -13.91
C ASP A 41 10.39 -2.38 -13.56
N PRO A 42 11.28 -3.04 -14.31
CA PRO A 42 12.71 -3.06 -14.01
C PRO A 42 13.38 -1.68 -14.04
N GLU A 43 13.03 -0.86 -15.01
CA GLU A 43 13.68 0.44 -15.20
C GLU A 43 13.24 1.44 -14.12
N THR A 44 11.93 1.52 -13.85
CA THR A 44 11.45 2.41 -12.79
C THR A 44 11.92 1.95 -11.41
N THR A 45 12.01 0.65 -11.16
CA THR A 45 12.56 0.10 -9.90
C THR A 45 14.01 0.50 -9.69
N LYS A 46 14.84 0.36 -10.73
CA LYS A 46 16.25 0.75 -10.70
C LYS A 46 16.44 2.24 -10.46
N VAL A 47 15.71 3.08 -11.21
CA VAL A 47 15.77 4.54 -11.07
C VAL A 47 15.31 4.98 -9.68
N ALA A 48 14.21 4.42 -9.19
CA ALA A 48 13.68 4.74 -7.87
C ALA A 48 14.66 4.35 -6.74
N ALA A 49 15.21 3.13 -6.79
CA ALA A 49 16.19 2.70 -5.80
C ALA A 49 17.45 3.59 -5.79
N ALA A 50 17.95 3.99 -6.97
CA ALA A 50 19.07 4.92 -7.06
C ALA A 50 18.74 6.31 -6.49
N LYS A 51 17.54 6.83 -6.76
CA LYS A 51 17.07 8.12 -6.23
C LYS A 51 16.89 8.12 -4.71
N LEU A 52 16.39 7.01 -4.15
CA LEU A 52 16.20 6.81 -2.72
C LEU A 52 17.53 6.66 -1.95
N GLY A 53 18.58 6.21 -2.62
CA GLY A 53 19.94 6.17 -2.06
C GLY A 53 20.35 4.83 -1.44
N GLY A 54 21.57 4.78 -0.86
CA GLY A 54 22.34 3.57 -0.55
C GLY A 54 21.75 2.59 0.47
N ASN A 55 20.65 2.94 1.14
CA ASN A 55 19.93 2.04 2.07
C ASN A 55 18.69 1.40 1.42
N THR A 56 18.53 1.51 0.10
CA THR A 56 17.39 0.99 -0.65
C THR A 56 17.80 -0.14 -1.58
N LEU A 57 17.08 -1.25 -1.51
CA LEU A 57 17.17 -2.35 -2.47
C LEU A 57 15.93 -2.35 -3.37
N GLY A 58 16.11 -2.37 -4.69
CA GLY A 58 15.05 -2.58 -5.66
C GLY A 58 14.99 -4.05 -6.09
N ILE A 59 13.81 -4.67 -6.00
CA ILE A 59 13.56 -6.03 -6.47
C ILE A 59 12.43 -6.00 -7.50
N VAL A 60 12.70 -6.57 -8.67
CA VAL A 60 11.68 -6.71 -9.73
C VAL A 60 10.84 -7.94 -9.47
N ALA A 61 9.53 -7.76 -9.28
CA ALA A 61 8.62 -8.87 -8.99
C ALA A 61 7.21 -8.60 -9.52
N ASP A 62 6.65 -9.55 -10.27
CA ASP A 62 5.23 -9.62 -10.54
C ASP A 62 4.52 -10.26 -9.34
N LEU A 63 3.84 -9.45 -8.55
CA LEU A 63 3.22 -9.86 -7.30
C LEU A 63 1.97 -10.74 -7.49
N THR A 64 1.48 -10.90 -8.72
CA THR A 64 0.42 -11.86 -9.06
C THR A 64 0.96 -13.28 -9.17
N GLN A 65 2.28 -13.45 -9.17
CA GLN A 65 2.96 -14.74 -9.29
C GLN A 65 3.56 -15.17 -7.94
N GLU A 66 3.01 -16.23 -7.34
CA GLU A 66 3.45 -16.73 -6.02
C GLU A 66 4.96 -17.00 -5.99
N GLY A 67 5.53 -17.58 -7.05
CA GLY A 67 6.96 -17.85 -7.13
C GLY A 67 7.81 -16.58 -7.12
N ALA A 68 7.37 -15.50 -7.77
CA ALA A 68 8.07 -14.22 -7.78
C ALA A 68 8.02 -13.55 -6.39
N VAL A 69 6.86 -13.64 -5.70
CA VAL A 69 6.71 -13.13 -4.32
C VAL A 69 7.62 -13.89 -3.36
N THR A 70 7.68 -15.21 -3.47
CA THR A 70 8.56 -16.06 -2.64
C THR A 70 10.04 -15.70 -2.88
N ALA A 71 10.45 -15.55 -4.13
CA ALA A 71 11.82 -15.16 -4.49
C ALA A 71 12.17 -13.75 -3.96
N ALA A 72 11.27 -12.78 -4.08
CA ALA A 72 11.47 -11.43 -3.57
C ALA A 72 11.58 -11.40 -2.03
N THR A 73 10.77 -12.21 -1.33
CA THR A 73 10.86 -12.39 0.12
C THR A 73 12.22 -12.96 0.51
N GLN A 74 12.66 -14.03 -0.16
CA GLN A 74 13.96 -14.66 0.10
C GLN A 74 15.13 -13.70 -0.16
N SER A 75 15.13 -12.99 -1.28
CA SER A 75 16.17 -12.01 -1.60
C SER A 75 16.22 -10.87 -0.56
N THR A 76 15.07 -10.45 -0.05
CA THR A 76 15.01 -9.45 1.04
C THR A 76 15.64 -9.99 2.33
N LEU A 77 15.35 -11.23 2.69
CA LEU A 77 15.90 -11.88 3.89
C LEU A 77 17.40 -12.15 3.76
N GLU A 78 17.88 -12.49 2.59
CA GLU A 78 19.31 -12.65 2.31
C GLU A 78 20.07 -11.33 2.47
N ALA A 79 19.49 -10.22 2.00
CA ALA A 79 20.10 -8.90 2.10
C ALA A 79 20.07 -8.31 3.53
N PHE A 80 19.01 -8.55 4.30
CA PHE A 80 18.77 -7.83 5.54
C PHE A 80 18.47 -8.73 6.75
N SER A 81 18.31 -10.04 6.57
CA SER A 81 18.04 -11.06 7.59
C SER A 81 16.70 -10.90 8.32
N ARG A 82 15.89 -9.90 7.97
CA ARG A 82 14.59 -9.61 8.61
C ARG A 82 13.66 -8.80 7.70
N ILE A 83 12.37 -8.85 7.99
CA ILE A 83 11.34 -7.95 7.45
C ILE A 83 10.49 -7.51 8.64
N ASP A 84 10.49 -6.21 8.96
CA ASP A 84 9.77 -5.64 10.09
C ASP A 84 8.47 -4.95 9.67
N ILE A 85 8.47 -4.36 8.48
CA ILE A 85 7.36 -3.56 7.99
C ILE A 85 7.03 -4.03 6.57
N LEU A 86 5.73 -4.18 6.30
CA LEU A 86 5.20 -4.47 4.98
C LEU A 86 4.14 -3.44 4.60
N ILE A 87 4.36 -2.76 3.48
CA ILE A 87 3.40 -1.82 2.90
C ILE A 87 2.91 -2.39 1.57
N ASN A 88 1.66 -2.83 1.53
CA ASN A 88 1.00 -3.24 0.30
C ASN A 88 0.42 -2.01 -0.39
N SER A 89 1.23 -1.43 -1.30
CA SER A 89 0.89 -0.21 -2.05
C SER A 89 0.69 -0.45 -3.55
N ALA A 90 1.14 -1.58 -4.09
CA ALA A 90 0.91 -1.92 -5.48
C ALA A 90 -0.58 -2.02 -5.78
N GLY A 91 -1.01 -1.48 -6.92
CA GLY A 91 -2.39 -1.54 -7.35
C GLY A 91 -2.65 -0.84 -8.69
N ILE A 92 -3.79 -1.14 -9.28
CA ILE A 92 -4.26 -0.56 -10.55
C ILE A 92 -5.74 -0.17 -10.44
N THR A 93 -6.15 0.89 -11.10
CA THR A 93 -7.57 1.29 -11.11
C THR A 93 -8.43 0.47 -12.08
N GLY A 94 -7.81 -0.12 -13.10
CA GLY A 94 -8.52 -0.70 -14.22
C GLY A 94 -9.21 0.34 -15.11
N PRO A 95 -9.99 -0.09 -16.11
CA PRO A 95 -10.78 0.78 -16.98
C PRO A 95 -11.86 1.54 -16.21
N ASN A 96 -12.21 2.75 -16.66
CA ASN A 96 -13.33 3.51 -16.13
C ASN A 96 -14.58 3.22 -16.96
N MET A 97 -15.38 2.24 -16.54
CA MET A 97 -16.53 1.69 -17.28
C MET A 97 -17.66 1.30 -16.34
N LYS A 98 -18.90 1.33 -16.82
CA LYS A 98 -20.05 0.84 -16.06
C LYS A 98 -19.94 -0.67 -15.80
N THR A 99 -20.51 -1.12 -14.67
CA THR A 99 -20.40 -2.51 -14.23
C THR A 99 -20.79 -3.54 -15.31
N TRP A 100 -21.85 -3.29 -16.06
CA TRP A 100 -22.33 -4.21 -17.10
C TRP A 100 -21.56 -4.13 -18.43
N GLU A 101 -20.70 -3.14 -18.59
CA GLU A 101 -19.80 -2.96 -19.75
C GLU A 101 -18.37 -3.49 -19.44
N TYR A 102 -18.08 -3.75 -18.15
CA TYR A 102 -16.75 -4.18 -17.69
C TYR A 102 -16.46 -5.61 -18.17
N THR A 103 -15.34 -5.83 -18.85
CA THR A 103 -14.99 -7.19 -19.29
C THR A 103 -14.62 -8.08 -18.11
N PRO A 104 -14.96 -9.39 -18.15
CA PRO A 104 -14.51 -10.32 -17.11
C PRO A 104 -12.97 -10.39 -16.97
N ALA A 105 -12.24 -10.17 -18.05
CA ALA A 105 -10.77 -10.16 -18.04
C ALA A 105 -10.22 -8.97 -17.27
N ASP A 106 -10.71 -7.76 -17.54
CA ASP A 106 -10.29 -6.56 -16.82
C ASP A 106 -10.68 -6.63 -15.35
N PHE A 107 -11.88 -7.15 -15.05
CA PHE A 107 -12.33 -7.34 -13.67
C PHE A 107 -11.36 -8.26 -12.92
N ARG A 108 -11.05 -9.43 -13.48
CA ARG A 108 -10.11 -10.39 -12.87
C ARG A 108 -8.73 -9.78 -12.67
N LYS A 109 -8.22 -9.04 -13.65
CA LYS A 109 -6.91 -8.40 -13.58
C LYS A 109 -6.80 -7.45 -12.39
N VAL A 110 -7.83 -6.64 -12.14
CA VAL A 110 -7.86 -5.73 -10.99
C VAL A 110 -7.91 -6.51 -9.67
N ILE A 111 -8.75 -7.55 -9.59
CA ILE A 111 -8.82 -8.42 -8.40
C ILE A 111 -7.48 -9.09 -8.13
N GLU A 112 -6.80 -9.60 -9.17
CA GLU A 112 -5.48 -10.23 -9.02
C GLU A 112 -4.45 -9.26 -8.44
N VAL A 113 -4.36 -8.05 -8.99
CA VAL A 113 -3.34 -7.09 -8.56
C VAL A 113 -3.68 -6.45 -7.21
N ASP A 114 -4.95 -6.07 -6.98
CA ASP A 114 -5.33 -5.23 -5.84
C ASP A 114 -5.81 -6.01 -4.60
N LEU A 115 -6.03 -7.31 -4.74
CA LEU A 115 -6.50 -8.18 -3.64
C LEU A 115 -5.67 -9.46 -3.52
N ILE A 116 -5.52 -10.23 -4.60
CA ILE A 116 -4.81 -11.53 -4.53
C ILE A 116 -3.31 -11.28 -4.30
N ALA A 117 -2.68 -10.33 -4.99
CA ALA A 117 -1.27 -10.03 -4.80
C ALA A 117 -0.95 -9.60 -3.35
N PRO A 118 -1.67 -8.66 -2.69
CA PRO A 118 -1.49 -8.39 -1.27
C PRO A 118 -1.63 -9.63 -0.37
N TYR A 119 -2.57 -10.53 -0.68
CA TYR A 119 -2.71 -11.80 0.04
C TYR A 119 -1.44 -12.66 -0.12
N LEU A 120 -0.94 -12.85 -1.35
CA LEU A 120 0.27 -13.64 -1.61
C LEU A 120 1.49 -13.05 -0.90
N VAL A 121 1.64 -11.73 -0.90
CA VAL A 121 2.71 -11.02 -0.19
C VAL A 121 2.60 -11.24 1.31
N CYS A 122 1.42 -11.05 1.90
CA CYS A 122 1.20 -11.32 3.33
C CYS A 122 1.50 -12.79 3.67
N ARG A 123 1.01 -13.74 2.86
CA ARG A 123 1.26 -15.18 3.05
C ARG A 123 2.75 -15.52 3.09
N SER A 124 3.56 -14.86 2.26
CA SER A 124 5.00 -15.08 2.20
C SER A 124 5.75 -14.40 3.36
N VAL A 125 5.38 -13.18 3.74
CA VAL A 125 6.14 -12.35 4.70
C VAL A 125 5.75 -12.61 6.15
N VAL A 126 4.47 -12.82 6.45
CA VAL A 126 3.93 -12.94 7.81
C VAL A 126 4.62 -14.03 8.66
N PRO A 127 4.91 -15.24 8.15
CA PRO A 127 5.61 -16.24 8.96
C PRO A 127 6.96 -15.78 9.51
N HIS A 128 7.67 -14.95 8.77
CA HIS A 128 8.96 -14.37 9.20
C HIS A 128 8.78 -13.31 10.28
N MET A 129 7.74 -12.47 10.18
CA MET A 129 7.38 -11.50 11.21
C MET A 129 6.96 -12.17 12.52
N ILE A 130 6.14 -13.22 12.45
CA ILE A 130 5.73 -14.03 13.63
C ILE A 130 6.95 -14.62 14.31
N LYS A 131 7.88 -15.23 13.54
CA LYS A 131 9.11 -15.80 14.09
C LYS A 131 10.00 -14.76 14.76
N ALA A 132 9.99 -13.51 14.25
CA ALA A 132 10.73 -12.40 14.83
C ALA A 132 10.02 -11.76 16.04
N GLY A 133 8.75 -12.09 16.32
CA GLY A 133 7.94 -11.49 17.38
C GLY A 133 7.59 -10.01 17.15
N TYR A 134 7.75 -9.51 15.92
CA TYR A 134 7.48 -8.12 15.54
C TYR A 134 7.08 -8.01 14.07
N GLY A 135 6.06 -7.20 13.80
CA GLY A 135 5.70 -6.83 12.44
C GLY A 135 4.67 -5.69 12.41
N ARG A 136 4.74 -4.88 11.36
CA ARG A 136 3.74 -3.86 11.04
C ARG A 136 3.35 -3.98 9.57
N ILE A 137 2.09 -4.27 9.34
CA ILE A 137 1.53 -4.41 7.98
C ILE A 137 0.54 -3.28 7.75
N VAL A 138 0.73 -2.52 6.67
CA VAL A 138 -0.23 -1.50 6.25
C VAL A 138 -0.67 -1.76 4.81
N ASN A 139 -1.95 -2.05 4.64
CA ASN A 139 -2.57 -2.23 3.33
C ASN A 139 -3.13 -0.89 2.84
N ILE A 140 -2.77 -0.46 1.64
CA ILE A 140 -3.35 0.73 1.03
C ILE A 140 -4.63 0.35 0.30
N ALA A 141 -5.75 0.49 1.02
CA ALA A 141 -7.09 0.33 0.46
C ALA A 141 -7.52 1.62 -0.27
N SER A 142 -8.75 2.03 -0.16
CA SER A 142 -9.29 3.26 -0.75
C SER A 142 -10.64 3.59 -0.12
N VAL A 143 -11.02 4.85 -0.14
CA VAL A 143 -12.40 5.27 0.12
C VAL A 143 -13.40 4.56 -0.83
N ALA A 144 -12.96 4.20 -2.04
CA ALA A 144 -13.77 3.41 -2.98
C ALA A 144 -14.13 2.01 -2.45
N GLY A 145 -13.31 1.44 -1.56
CA GLY A 145 -13.60 0.17 -0.88
C GLY A 145 -14.66 0.30 0.22
N LYS A 146 -14.91 1.51 0.71
CA LYS A 146 -15.98 1.81 1.71
C LYS A 146 -17.30 2.17 1.03
N GLU A 147 -17.26 3.05 0.05
CA GLU A 147 -18.44 3.67 -0.56
C GLU A 147 -18.88 3.02 -1.87
N GLY A 148 -17.98 2.31 -2.56
CA GLY A 148 -18.14 2.00 -3.97
C GLY A 148 -17.93 3.25 -4.84
N ASN A 149 -17.24 3.07 -5.99
CA ASN A 149 -17.02 4.18 -6.90
C ASN A 149 -17.68 3.89 -8.24
N PRO A 150 -18.62 4.71 -8.73
CA PRO A 150 -19.22 4.53 -10.05
C PRO A 150 -18.14 4.39 -11.13
N ASN A 151 -18.37 3.51 -12.09
CA ASN A 151 -17.46 3.18 -13.19
C ASN A 151 -16.12 2.53 -12.79
N ALA A 152 -15.96 2.10 -11.53
CA ALA A 152 -14.79 1.39 -11.05
C ALA A 152 -15.17 0.16 -10.20
N PRO A 153 -16.02 -0.75 -10.72
CA PRO A 153 -16.58 -1.86 -9.93
C PRO A 153 -15.52 -2.83 -9.42
N ALA A 154 -14.55 -3.18 -10.26
CA ALA A 154 -13.49 -4.12 -9.90
C ALA A 154 -12.56 -3.52 -8.83
N TYR A 155 -12.16 -2.26 -8.99
CA TYR A 155 -11.35 -1.55 -8.02
C TYR A 155 -12.05 -1.43 -6.66
N SER A 156 -13.31 -1.04 -6.66
CA SER A 156 -14.12 -0.93 -5.43
C SER A 156 -14.24 -2.28 -4.73
N ALA A 157 -14.53 -3.34 -5.48
CA ALA A 157 -14.61 -4.71 -4.95
C ALA A 157 -13.27 -5.20 -4.37
N ALA A 158 -12.15 -4.98 -5.09
CA ALA A 158 -10.83 -5.35 -4.63
C ALA A 158 -10.45 -4.61 -3.34
N LYS A 159 -10.65 -3.30 -3.29
CA LYS A 159 -10.32 -2.48 -2.10
C LYS A 159 -11.24 -2.76 -0.91
N ALA A 160 -12.50 -3.12 -1.13
CA ALA A 160 -13.40 -3.63 -0.09
C ALA A 160 -12.92 -5.01 0.42
N GLY A 161 -12.52 -5.90 -0.48
CA GLY A 161 -11.92 -7.19 -0.14
C GLY A 161 -10.62 -7.03 0.67
N LEU A 162 -9.78 -6.05 0.32
CA LEU A 162 -8.53 -5.77 1.05
C LEU A 162 -8.80 -5.26 2.47
N ILE A 163 -9.86 -4.48 2.68
CA ILE A 163 -10.33 -4.09 4.03
C ILE A 163 -10.74 -5.34 4.82
N GLY A 164 -11.48 -6.26 4.21
CA GLY A 164 -11.89 -7.53 4.81
C GLY A 164 -10.68 -8.41 5.18
N LEU A 165 -9.73 -8.57 4.25
CA LEU A 165 -8.48 -9.30 4.47
C LEU A 165 -7.67 -8.71 5.63
N THR A 166 -7.55 -7.38 5.69
CA THR A 166 -6.87 -6.68 6.79
C THR A 166 -7.48 -7.00 8.14
N LYS A 167 -8.82 -7.01 8.22
CA LYS A 167 -9.53 -7.31 9.48
C LYS A 167 -9.34 -8.76 9.93
N SER A 168 -9.36 -9.70 9.00
CA SER A 168 -9.10 -11.11 9.30
C SER A 168 -7.67 -11.30 9.81
N LEU A 169 -6.69 -10.87 9.01
CA LEU A 169 -5.29 -11.02 9.33
C LEU A 169 -4.89 -10.30 10.63
N GLY A 170 -5.39 -9.08 10.85
CA GLY A 170 -5.11 -8.34 12.08
C GLY A 170 -5.63 -9.03 13.34
N LYS A 171 -6.79 -9.73 13.27
CA LYS A 171 -7.31 -10.53 14.39
C LYS A 171 -6.51 -11.80 14.61
N GLU A 172 -6.12 -12.49 13.55
CA GLU A 172 -5.29 -13.69 13.59
C GLU A 172 -3.91 -13.41 14.22
N LEU A 173 -3.36 -12.23 13.99
CA LEU A 173 -2.04 -11.82 14.44
C LEU A 173 -2.01 -11.15 15.82
N ALA A 174 -3.14 -10.89 16.45
CA ALA A 174 -3.27 -10.02 17.64
C ALA A 174 -2.39 -10.42 18.84
N THR A 175 -1.98 -11.68 18.94
CA THR A 175 -1.14 -12.20 20.04
C THR A 175 0.30 -12.50 19.64
N THR A 176 0.70 -12.14 18.41
CA THR A 176 2.01 -12.54 17.84
C THR A 176 3.05 -11.42 17.84
N GLY A 177 2.72 -10.22 18.30
CA GLY A 177 3.55 -9.04 18.17
C GLY A 177 3.45 -8.34 16.79
N VAL A 178 2.64 -8.90 15.87
CA VAL A 178 2.42 -8.34 14.54
C VAL A 178 1.07 -7.62 14.48
N ALA A 179 1.05 -6.39 14.00
CA ALA A 179 -0.16 -5.62 13.74
C ALA A 179 -0.41 -5.45 12.24
N CYS A 180 -1.66 -5.59 11.82
CA CYS A 180 -2.09 -5.39 10.44
C CYS A 180 -3.25 -4.40 10.38
N ASN A 181 -3.04 -3.28 9.69
CA ASN A 181 -4.01 -2.21 9.51
C ASN A 181 -4.15 -1.82 8.04
N CYS A 182 -5.18 -1.07 7.69
CA CYS A 182 -5.26 -0.45 6.38
C CYS A 182 -5.60 1.05 6.47
N ILE A 183 -5.26 1.76 5.41
CA ILE A 183 -5.69 3.15 5.20
C ILE A 183 -6.67 3.23 4.03
N THR A 184 -7.56 4.22 4.07
CA THR A 184 -8.55 4.49 3.00
C THR A 184 -8.40 5.91 2.48
N PRO A 185 -7.41 6.16 1.59
CA PRO A 185 -7.22 7.48 0.99
C PRO A 185 -8.38 7.85 0.06
N ALA A 186 -8.69 9.16 0.00
CA ALA A 186 -9.33 9.74 -1.17
C ALA A 186 -8.33 9.83 -2.35
N ALA A 187 -8.73 10.51 -3.43
CA ALA A 187 -7.83 10.74 -4.56
C ALA A 187 -6.57 11.50 -4.10
N ALA A 188 -5.41 10.90 -4.33
CA ALA A 188 -4.11 11.48 -4.00
C ALA A 188 -3.56 12.24 -5.21
N GLN A 189 -2.95 13.38 -4.96
CA GLN A 189 -2.28 14.16 -6.00
C GLN A 189 -1.02 13.42 -6.45
N THR A 190 -1.12 12.74 -7.59
CA THR A 190 -0.02 12.02 -8.23
C THR A 190 0.19 12.54 -9.66
N GLU A 191 1.25 12.14 -10.32
CA GLU A 191 1.53 12.49 -11.72
C GLU A 191 0.39 12.13 -12.69
N MET A 192 -0.47 11.16 -12.35
CA MET A 192 -1.64 10.77 -13.15
C MET A 192 -2.64 11.92 -13.37
N PHE A 193 -2.65 12.95 -12.53
CA PHE A 193 -3.54 14.11 -12.67
C PHE A 193 -3.27 14.94 -13.91
N SER A 194 -2.03 14.95 -14.42
CA SER A 194 -1.68 15.67 -15.65
C SER A 194 -2.41 15.17 -16.91
N GLN A 195 -3.02 13.98 -16.84
CA GLN A 195 -3.74 13.32 -17.94
C GLN A 195 -5.27 13.45 -17.82
N MET A 196 -5.79 14.10 -16.76
CA MET A 196 -7.23 14.21 -16.50
C MET A 196 -7.78 15.58 -16.95
N SER A 197 -9.06 15.60 -17.38
CA SER A 197 -9.72 16.85 -17.70
C SER A 197 -9.99 17.70 -16.44
N ALA A 198 -10.03 19.02 -16.62
CA ALA A 198 -10.31 19.97 -15.52
C ALA A 198 -11.67 19.70 -14.85
N GLU A 199 -12.68 19.32 -15.67
CA GLU A 199 -14.03 18.98 -15.15
C GLU A 199 -13.97 17.72 -14.27
N HIS A 200 -13.22 16.69 -14.68
CA HIS A 200 -13.08 15.46 -13.91
C HIS A 200 -12.34 15.72 -12.59
N ILE A 201 -11.29 16.51 -12.61
CA ILE A 201 -10.56 16.97 -11.41
C ILE A 201 -11.49 17.74 -10.47
N SER A 202 -12.29 18.68 -11.00
CA SER A 202 -13.27 19.45 -10.22
C SER A 202 -14.33 18.56 -9.60
N TYR A 203 -14.87 17.60 -10.36
CA TYR A 203 -15.83 16.62 -9.86
C TYR A 203 -15.26 15.78 -8.71
N MET A 204 -14.02 15.25 -8.86
CA MET A 204 -13.39 14.49 -7.79
C MET A 204 -13.18 15.33 -6.52
N LYS A 205 -12.71 16.58 -6.68
CA LYS A 205 -12.52 17.51 -5.55
C LYS A 205 -13.83 17.81 -4.83
N SER A 206 -14.95 18.00 -5.56
CA SER A 206 -16.25 18.30 -4.95
C SER A 206 -16.79 17.19 -4.03
N LYS A 207 -16.26 15.97 -4.12
CA LYS A 207 -16.58 14.85 -3.23
C LYS A 207 -15.81 14.89 -1.90
N ILE A 208 -14.78 15.73 -1.79
CA ILE A 208 -13.93 15.82 -0.62
C ILE A 208 -14.28 17.09 0.17
N PRO A 209 -14.81 17.02 1.39
CA PRO A 209 -15.18 18.20 2.19
C PRO A 209 -14.01 19.18 2.39
N MET A 210 -12.77 18.71 2.54
CA MET A 210 -11.59 19.60 2.59
C MET A 210 -11.28 20.31 1.27
N ASN A 211 -12.03 20.06 0.19
CA ASN A 211 -11.93 20.67 -1.14
C ASN A 211 -10.53 20.67 -1.75
N ARG A 212 -9.73 19.67 -1.43
CA ARG A 212 -8.42 19.40 -2.03
C ARG A 212 -8.14 17.91 -2.08
N PHE A 213 -7.19 17.52 -2.91
CA PHE A 213 -6.66 16.16 -2.90
C PHE A 213 -5.72 15.98 -1.70
N VAL A 214 -5.60 14.73 -1.23
CA VAL A 214 -4.59 14.37 -0.24
C VAL A 214 -3.21 14.38 -0.91
N LEU A 215 -2.22 14.89 -0.20
CA LEU A 215 -0.83 14.82 -0.63
C LEU A 215 -0.24 13.44 -0.29
N VAL A 216 0.66 12.96 -1.12
CA VAL A 216 1.31 11.65 -0.89
C VAL A 216 2.13 11.66 0.40
N GLU A 217 2.66 12.80 0.81
CA GLU A 217 3.39 13.01 2.06
C GLU A 217 2.47 12.91 3.29
N GLU A 218 1.20 13.33 3.18
CA GLU A 218 0.20 13.17 4.25
C GLU A 218 -0.14 11.69 4.45
N ILE A 219 -0.27 10.94 3.35
CA ILE A 219 -0.45 9.48 3.39
C ILE A 219 0.77 8.81 4.01
N ALA A 220 1.98 9.17 3.57
CA ALA A 220 3.22 8.61 4.07
C ALA A 220 3.42 8.89 5.58
N ALA A 221 2.99 10.05 6.07
CA ALA A 221 3.05 10.38 7.49
C ALA A 221 2.16 9.47 8.35
N MET A 222 0.92 9.21 7.91
CA MET A 222 0.02 8.26 8.59
C MET A 222 0.57 6.84 8.55
N ILE A 223 1.09 6.39 7.41
CA ILE A 223 1.69 5.06 7.26
C ILE A 223 2.93 4.92 8.16
N ALA A 224 3.75 5.97 8.29
CA ALA A 224 4.92 5.93 9.16
C ALA A 224 4.54 5.71 10.63
N TRP A 225 3.49 6.40 11.13
CA TRP A 225 2.98 6.15 12.47
C TRP A 225 2.43 4.73 12.63
N LEU A 226 1.60 4.25 11.69
CA LEU A 226 1.06 2.88 11.69
C LEU A 226 2.17 1.80 11.66
N SER A 227 3.35 2.15 11.16
CA SER A 227 4.51 1.26 11.05
C SER A 227 5.48 1.35 12.22
N SER A 228 5.27 2.28 13.15
CA SER A 228 6.13 2.51 14.30
C SER A 228 5.75 1.66 15.53
N GLU A 229 6.59 1.69 16.55
CA GLU A 229 6.30 1.08 17.85
C GLU A 229 5.20 1.83 18.61
N GLU A 230 4.99 3.12 18.34
CA GLU A 230 3.91 3.90 18.94
C GLU A 230 2.52 3.37 18.58
N CYS A 231 2.36 2.74 17.41
CA CYS A 231 1.17 2.01 17.02
C CYS A 231 1.16 0.60 17.65
N SER A 232 1.03 0.51 18.97
CA SER A 232 1.19 -0.71 19.74
C SER A 232 -0.14 -1.41 20.09
N PHE A 233 -1.26 -0.68 20.14
CA PHE A 233 -2.56 -1.21 20.58
C PHE A 233 -3.64 -1.12 19.49
N THR A 234 -3.22 -1.14 18.23
CA THR A 234 -4.11 -1.01 17.07
C THR A 234 -3.78 -2.07 16.02
N THR A 235 -4.73 -2.97 15.77
CA THR A 235 -4.70 -3.96 14.70
C THR A 235 -6.11 -4.16 14.12
N ALA A 236 -6.22 -4.63 12.89
CA ALA A 236 -7.47 -4.75 12.14
C ALA A 236 -8.21 -3.41 11.91
N GLY A 237 -7.54 -2.29 12.13
CA GLY A 237 -8.08 -0.94 11.99
C GLY A 237 -8.17 -0.49 10.53
N VAL A 238 -9.17 0.36 10.26
CA VAL A 238 -9.37 1.03 8.97
C VAL A 238 -9.23 2.53 9.19
N PHE A 239 -8.11 3.10 8.78
CA PHE A 239 -7.78 4.50 9.03
C PHE A 239 -8.16 5.35 7.82
N ASP A 240 -9.12 6.23 8.04
CA ASP A 240 -9.58 7.14 6.99
C ASP A 240 -8.60 8.29 6.77
N ILE A 241 -8.29 8.57 5.52
CA ILE A 241 -7.54 9.74 5.08
C ILE A 241 -8.22 10.34 3.82
N SER A 242 -9.53 10.53 3.91
CA SER A 242 -10.37 10.95 2.80
C SER A 242 -10.74 12.45 2.81
N GLY A 243 -10.24 13.22 3.77
CA GLY A 243 -10.59 14.65 3.91
C GLY A 243 -12.05 14.87 4.28
N GLY A 244 -12.63 13.93 5.04
CA GLY A 244 -14.03 13.97 5.50
C GLY A 244 -15.03 13.35 4.51
N ARG A 245 -14.57 12.74 3.40
CA ARG A 245 -15.47 12.11 2.42
C ARG A 245 -16.16 10.87 2.99
N ALA A 246 -15.40 10.00 3.66
CA ALA A 246 -15.95 8.85 4.36
C ALA A 246 -15.96 9.11 5.87
N THR A 247 -17.00 8.66 6.57
CA THR A 247 -17.22 8.93 8.01
C THR A 247 -17.35 7.68 8.88
N TYR A 248 -17.06 6.49 8.32
CA TYR A 248 -17.15 5.22 9.05
C TYR A 248 -15.96 4.33 8.73
#